data_c9242bf5505cbf419df30c2f6599d5ad
#
_entry.id   c9242bf5505cbf419df30c2f6599d5ad
#
_cell.length_a   1.000
_cell.length_b   1.000
_cell.length_c   1.000
_cell.angle_alpha   90.00
_cell.angle_beta   90.00
_cell.angle_gamma   90.00
#
_symmetry.space_group_name_H-M   'P 1'
#
loop_
_entity.id
_entity.type
_entity.pdbx_description
1 polymer ?
#
loop_
_entity_poly.entity_id
_entity_poly.type
_entity_poly.pdbx_seq_one_letter_code
_entity_poly.pdbx_strand_id
1 'polypeptide(L)'
;MQTPHFKSVNWETTPRNISPNGIHDDEKAKSLGFQGGFVPGIALYEHVCAGILAQNTKWLDTGYVELKFRKPVYSDETVHIDLNETEQTFNMYGDNPSDSRCSGIFVQATPAPSLPNEKVQKELRDSLGSPDLVGKMMEITREHDPSSFSEISSVTSFPSEIDGKQIVPISQWGNPIYLIYEYFGLSTTIHYQGKIWHHSPLFAGEASVTRGLITKFSERNGNKLLELLTEISSDSGRKVATVEHFSVYELAKK
;
A
#
# COMPACT_ATOMS: atom_id res chain seq x y z
N MET A 1 13.47 -1.28 24.15
CA MET A 1 12.05 -1.34 23.74
C MET A 1 11.75 -2.74 23.29
N GLN A 2 10.58 -3.30 23.61
CA GLN A 2 10.25 -4.66 23.17
C GLN A 2 9.84 -4.60 21.68
N THR A 3 10.55 -5.31 20.82
CA THR A 3 10.22 -5.41 19.39
C THR A 3 8.81 -5.96 19.26
N PRO A 4 7.88 -5.26 18.60
CA PRO A 4 6.55 -5.82 18.39
C PRO A 4 6.65 -7.04 17.48
N HIS A 5 6.03 -8.14 17.89
CA HIS A 5 5.92 -9.36 17.10
C HIS A 5 4.54 -9.43 16.48
N PHE A 6 4.48 -9.48 15.15
CA PHE A 6 3.22 -9.65 14.44
C PHE A 6 3.22 -10.96 13.68
N LYS A 7 2.17 -11.73 13.86
CA LYS A 7 1.90 -12.87 12.99
C LYS A 7 1.21 -12.35 11.74
N SER A 8 1.76 -12.60 10.56
CA SER A 8 1.11 -12.23 9.32
C SER A 8 -0.22 -12.98 9.17
N VAL A 9 -1.19 -12.30 8.60
CA VAL A 9 -2.56 -12.81 8.46
C VAL A 9 -2.65 -13.76 7.30
N ASN A 10 -3.49 -14.76 7.41
CA ASN A 10 -3.98 -15.49 6.25
C ASN A 10 -4.93 -14.59 5.46
N TRP A 11 -4.40 -13.93 4.45
CA TRP A 11 -5.14 -13.00 3.61
C TRP A 11 -6.16 -13.69 2.68
N GLU A 12 -6.14 -15.00 2.54
CA GLU A 12 -7.14 -15.74 1.77
C GLU A 12 -8.50 -15.77 2.47
N THR A 13 -8.50 -15.74 3.80
CA THR A 13 -9.71 -15.79 4.62
C THR A 13 -10.24 -14.42 5.04
N THR A 14 -9.46 -13.36 4.88
CA THR A 14 -9.89 -12.00 5.24
C THR A 14 -10.80 -11.43 4.16
N PRO A 15 -11.99 -10.86 4.49
CA PRO A 15 -12.88 -10.24 3.50
C PRO A 15 -12.15 -9.16 2.69
N ARG A 16 -12.12 -9.30 1.37
CA ARG A 16 -11.30 -8.45 0.51
C ARG A 16 -12.05 -7.93 -0.69
N ASN A 17 -11.78 -6.67 -1.01
CA ASN A 17 -11.93 -6.14 -2.35
C ASN A 17 -10.64 -6.29 -3.18
N ILE A 18 -9.98 -7.46 -3.09
CA ILE A 18 -8.83 -7.77 -3.93
C ILE A 18 -9.32 -8.57 -5.12
N SER A 19 -8.82 -8.23 -6.31
CA SER A 19 -9.15 -8.97 -7.53
C SER A 19 -8.85 -10.46 -7.34
N PRO A 20 -9.82 -11.35 -7.52
CA PRO A 20 -9.54 -12.78 -7.56
C PRO A 20 -8.51 -13.07 -8.67
N ASN A 21 -7.63 -14.05 -8.44
CA ASN A 21 -6.52 -14.43 -9.33
C ASN A 21 -5.32 -13.47 -9.36
N GLY A 22 -5.15 -12.61 -8.36
CA GLY A 22 -3.93 -11.78 -8.20
C GLY A 22 -2.75 -12.57 -7.62
N ILE A 23 -1.61 -11.86 -7.43
CA ILE A 23 -0.36 -12.42 -6.85
C ILE A 23 -0.53 -12.90 -5.39
N HIS A 24 -1.65 -12.58 -4.77
CA HIS A 24 -2.02 -12.99 -3.42
C HIS A 24 -2.76 -14.34 -3.38
N ASP A 25 -3.08 -14.88 -4.56
CA ASP A 25 -3.61 -16.23 -4.75
C ASP A 25 -2.46 -17.24 -4.89
N ASP A 26 -2.56 -18.38 -4.20
CA ASP A 26 -1.52 -19.40 -4.11
C ASP A 26 -1.16 -19.98 -5.48
N GLU A 27 -2.15 -20.38 -6.27
CA GLU A 27 -1.91 -21.01 -7.57
C GLU A 27 -1.28 -20.01 -8.54
N LYS A 28 -1.80 -18.79 -8.55
CA LYS A 28 -1.27 -17.71 -9.39
C LYS A 28 0.17 -17.38 -9.01
N ALA A 29 0.47 -17.20 -7.73
CA ALA A 29 1.81 -16.90 -7.26
C ALA A 29 2.80 -18.04 -7.60
N LYS A 30 2.42 -19.31 -7.39
CA LYS A 30 3.22 -20.49 -7.77
C LYS A 30 3.49 -20.53 -9.28
N SER A 31 2.50 -20.20 -10.12
CA SER A 31 2.69 -20.13 -11.57
C SER A 31 3.71 -19.07 -12.01
N LEU A 32 3.94 -18.06 -11.18
CA LEU A 32 4.93 -17.00 -11.39
C LEU A 32 6.28 -17.29 -10.72
N GLY A 33 6.43 -18.45 -10.07
CA GLY A 33 7.67 -18.92 -9.47
C GLY A 33 7.87 -18.51 -8.00
N PHE A 34 6.82 -18.09 -7.30
CA PHE A 34 6.81 -17.85 -5.87
C PHE A 34 6.42 -19.12 -5.10
N GLN A 35 6.62 -19.14 -3.78
CA GLN A 35 6.26 -20.28 -2.93
C GLN A 35 4.75 -20.39 -2.72
N GLY A 36 4.03 -19.27 -2.80
CA GLY A 36 2.60 -19.14 -2.61
C GLY A 36 2.16 -17.70 -2.68
N GLY A 37 0.89 -17.43 -2.44
CA GLY A 37 0.35 -16.09 -2.29
C GLY A 37 1.00 -15.37 -1.11
N PHE A 38 1.30 -14.10 -1.28
CA PHE A 38 1.95 -13.32 -0.24
C PHE A 38 1.14 -12.10 0.18
N VAL A 39 1.42 -11.64 1.39
CA VAL A 39 0.73 -10.51 2.03
C VAL A 39 0.93 -9.24 1.21
N PRO A 40 -0.14 -8.47 0.92
CA PRO A 40 -0.04 -7.20 0.22
C PRO A 40 0.90 -6.22 0.93
N GLY A 41 1.74 -5.51 0.17
CA GLY A 41 2.71 -4.58 0.75
C GLY A 41 2.06 -3.48 1.61
N ILE A 42 0.85 -3.03 1.24
CA ILE A 42 0.13 -2.02 2.03
C ILE A 42 -0.31 -2.56 3.40
N ALA A 43 -0.61 -3.85 3.50
CA ALA A 43 -0.93 -4.49 4.77
C ALA A 43 0.32 -4.66 5.65
N LEU A 44 1.47 -4.97 5.04
CA LEU A 44 2.75 -4.95 5.77
C LEU A 44 3.06 -3.54 6.30
N TYR A 45 2.78 -2.51 5.50
CA TYR A 45 2.92 -1.13 5.97
C TYR A 45 1.97 -0.80 7.13
N GLU A 46 0.74 -1.33 7.14
CA GLU A 46 -0.20 -1.12 8.23
C GLU A 46 0.36 -1.61 9.58
N HIS A 47 1.05 -2.75 9.61
CA HIS A 47 1.77 -3.21 10.81
C HIS A 47 2.87 -2.23 11.26
N VAL A 48 3.66 -1.70 10.31
CA VAL A 48 4.69 -0.68 10.62
C VAL A 48 4.02 0.58 11.16
N CYS A 49 2.94 1.04 10.51
CA CYS A 49 2.20 2.21 10.91
C CYS A 49 1.59 2.07 12.31
N ALA A 50 1.08 0.89 12.67
CA ALA A 50 0.59 0.60 14.01
C ALA A 50 1.68 0.81 15.08
N GLY A 51 2.89 0.33 14.83
CA GLY A 51 4.03 0.53 15.71
C GLY A 51 4.43 2.00 15.86
N ILE A 52 4.39 2.77 14.77
CA ILE A 52 4.68 4.21 14.81
C ILE A 52 3.58 4.98 15.56
N LEU A 53 2.30 4.65 15.31
CA LEU A 53 1.16 5.29 15.98
C LEU A 53 1.15 5.06 17.50
N ALA A 54 1.64 3.92 17.97
CA ALA A 54 1.79 3.66 19.40
C ALA A 54 2.73 4.65 20.11
N GLN A 55 3.61 5.29 19.36
CA GLN A 55 4.59 6.27 19.86
C GLN A 55 4.21 7.71 19.50
N ASN A 56 3.52 7.88 18.36
CA ASN A 56 3.14 9.17 17.81
C ASN A 56 1.70 9.13 17.27
N THR A 57 0.73 9.50 18.10
CA THR A 57 -0.70 9.48 17.76
C THR A 57 -1.08 10.45 16.62
N LYS A 58 -0.20 11.42 16.29
CA LYS A 58 -0.39 12.38 15.18
C LYS A 58 0.24 11.92 13.86
N TRP A 59 0.71 10.68 13.79
CA TRP A 59 1.38 10.15 12.61
C TRP A 59 0.54 10.28 11.34
N LEU A 60 -0.75 9.98 11.40
CA LEU A 60 -1.64 10.06 10.24
C LEU A 60 -1.97 11.50 9.80
N ASP A 61 -1.63 12.52 10.60
CA ASP A 61 -1.85 13.92 10.24
C ASP A 61 -0.68 14.51 9.44
N THR A 62 0.55 14.05 9.69
CA THR A 62 1.76 14.70 9.14
C THR A 62 2.91 13.74 8.85
N GLY A 63 2.72 12.44 9.02
CA GLY A 63 3.78 11.46 8.85
C GLY A 63 4.21 11.27 7.39
N TYR A 64 5.48 11.01 7.19
CA TYR A 64 6.06 10.58 5.92
C TYR A 64 6.81 9.28 6.10
N VAL A 65 6.59 8.34 5.20
CA VAL A 65 7.34 7.08 5.14
C VAL A 65 7.87 6.83 3.72
N GLU A 66 9.11 6.38 3.63
CA GLU A 66 9.63 5.70 2.45
C GLU A 66 9.89 4.24 2.81
N LEU A 67 9.40 3.32 2.01
CA LEU A 67 9.50 1.88 2.26
C LEU A 67 9.92 1.11 1.01
N LYS A 68 10.68 0.04 1.23
CA LYS A 68 11.16 -0.87 0.19
C LYS A 68 10.88 -2.30 0.61
N PHE A 69 10.12 -3.01 -0.23
CA PHE A 69 9.89 -4.43 -0.06
C PHE A 69 11.06 -5.21 -0.67
N ARG A 70 11.63 -6.12 0.11
CA ARG A 70 12.83 -6.88 -0.23
C ARG A 70 12.51 -8.31 -0.64
N LYS A 71 11.60 -8.93 0.13
CA LYS A 71 11.17 -10.31 -0.04
C LYS A 71 9.69 -10.43 0.27
N PRO A 72 8.97 -11.39 -0.32
CA PRO A 72 7.60 -11.70 0.06
C PRO A 72 7.50 -12.06 1.55
N VAL A 73 6.37 -11.72 2.16
CA VAL A 73 5.91 -12.30 3.42
C VAL A 73 4.71 -13.17 3.08
N TYR A 74 4.78 -14.44 3.41
CA TYR A 74 3.73 -15.41 3.11
C TYR A 74 2.69 -15.46 4.23
N SER A 75 1.50 -15.99 3.93
CA SER A 75 0.46 -16.20 4.94
C SER A 75 1.00 -17.05 6.10
N ASP A 76 0.61 -16.71 7.32
CA ASP A 76 1.03 -17.35 8.58
C ASP A 76 2.53 -17.26 8.93
N GLU A 77 3.31 -16.51 8.15
CA GLU A 77 4.70 -16.23 8.49
C GLU A 77 4.77 -15.24 9.67
N THR A 78 5.59 -15.52 10.66
CA THR A 78 5.88 -14.58 11.74
C THR A 78 6.89 -13.55 11.26
N VAL A 79 6.59 -12.26 11.45
CA VAL A 79 7.51 -11.17 11.18
C VAL A 79 7.74 -10.32 12.42
N HIS A 80 8.91 -9.74 12.50
CA HIS A 80 9.35 -8.83 13.56
C HIS A 80 9.54 -7.45 12.97
N ILE A 81 9.24 -6.41 13.73
CA ILE A 81 9.43 -5.02 13.31
C ILE A 81 10.28 -4.30 14.34
N ASP A 82 11.46 -3.86 13.93
CA ASP A 82 12.30 -2.96 14.70
C ASP A 82 12.05 -1.53 14.26
N LEU A 83 11.69 -0.65 15.20
CA LEU A 83 11.56 0.79 14.99
C LEU A 83 12.70 1.50 15.72
N ASN A 84 13.53 2.23 14.99
CA ASN A 84 14.59 3.07 15.54
C ASN A 84 14.18 4.55 15.44
N GLU A 85 13.69 5.11 16.54
CA GLU A 85 13.24 6.50 16.61
C GLU A 85 14.37 7.51 16.42
N THR A 86 15.58 7.18 16.87
CA THR A 86 16.75 8.08 16.78
C THR A 86 17.20 8.24 15.34
N GLU A 87 17.26 7.13 14.59
CA GLU A 87 17.63 7.10 13.18
C GLU A 87 16.43 7.29 12.26
N GLN A 88 15.22 7.27 12.82
CA GLN A 88 13.95 7.33 12.08
C GLN A 88 13.85 6.25 10.99
N THR A 89 14.28 5.04 11.32
CA THR A 89 14.29 3.87 10.41
C THR A 89 13.45 2.73 10.97
N PHE A 90 13.00 1.86 10.08
CA PHE A 90 12.40 0.59 10.47
C PHE A 90 12.96 -0.57 9.63
N ASN A 91 12.91 -1.77 10.21
CA ASN A 91 13.19 -3.02 9.53
C ASN A 91 12.16 -4.07 9.94
N MET A 92 11.46 -4.63 8.96
CA MET A 92 10.60 -5.80 9.13
C MET A 92 11.35 -7.02 8.59
N TYR A 93 11.45 -8.09 9.38
CA TYR A 93 12.23 -9.28 9.05
C TYR A 93 11.55 -10.55 9.58
N GLY A 94 11.93 -11.70 9.05
CA GLY A 94 11.51 -13.02 9.53
C GLY A 94 12.25 -13.44 10.82
N ASP A 95 12.68 -14.69 10.93
CA ASP A 95 13.35 -15.20 12.13
C ASP A 95 14.73 -14.58 12.41
N ASN A 96 15.35 -13.96 11.39
CA ASN A 96 16.67 -13.36 11.50
C ASN A 96 16.62 -11.89 11.05
N PRO A 97 17.15 -10.93 11.86
CA PRO A 97 17.18 -9.50 11.51
C PRO A 97 17.87 -9.18 10.18
N SER A 98 18.80 -10.02 9.71
CA SER A 98 19.42 -9.88 8.39
C SER A 98 18.51 -10.31 7.23
N ASP A 99 17.40 -11.02 7.51
CA ASP A 99 16.41 -11.43 6.52
C ASP A 99 15.31 -10.37 6.35
N SER A 100 15.72 -9.16 5.96
CA SER A 100 14.81 -8.03 5.78
C SER A 100 13.74 -8.33 4.72
N ARG A 101 12.49 -8.18 5.11
CA ARG A 101 11.29 -8.29 4.25
C ARG A 101 10.88 -6.92 3.72
N CYS A 102 10.85 -5.93 4.60
CA CYS A 102 10.55 -4.55 4.29
C CYS A 102 11.40 -3.63 5.17
N SER A 103 11.93 -2.57 4.61
CA SER A 103 12.69 -1.59 5.40
C SER A 103 12.48 -0.19 4.86
N GLY A 104 12.72 0.82 5.69
CA GLY A 104 12.55 2.19 5.26
C GLY A 104 12.87 3.22 6.33
N ILE A 105 12.45 4.44 6.04
CA ILE A 105 12.54 5.59 6.95
C ILE A 105 11.14 6.08 7.28
N PHE A 106 10.97 6.70 8.44
CA PHE A 106 9.75 7.39 8.84
C PHE A 106 10.11 8.72 9.52
N VAL A 107 9.56 9.81 9.02
CA VAL A 107 9.81 11.16 9.54
C VAL A 107 8.51 11.96 9.58
N GLN A 108 8.47 13.05 10.33
CA GLN A 108 7.35 13.99 10.29
C GLN A 108 7.58 15.12 9.30
N ALA A 109 6.48 15.66 8.78
CA ALA A 109 6.40 16.94 8.07
C ALA A 109 7.40 17.09 6.90
N THR A 110 7.29 16.21 5.91
CA THR A 110 8.00 16.38 4.63
C THR A 110 7.02 16.95 3.58
N PRO A 111 7.42 17.93 2.76
CA PRO A 111 6.57 18.41 1.67
C PRO A 111 6.17 17.29 0.73
N ALA A 112 4.85 17.10 0.53
CA ALA A 112 4.33 16.14 -0.42
C ALA A 112 4.34 16.72 -1.84
N PRO A 113 4.58 15.90 -2.87
CA PRO A 113 4.32 16.29 -4.25
C PRO A 113 2.82 16.54 -4.44
N SER A 114 2.46 17.34 -5.44
CA SER A 114 1.08 17.60 -5.82
C SER A 114 0.77 17.08 -7.21
N LEU A 115 -0.45 16.62 -7.41
CA LEU A 115 -0.94 16.27 -8.74
C LEU A 115 -1.10 17.54 -9.59
N PRO A 116 -0.84 17.49 -10.91
CA PRO A 116 -1.20 18.55 -11.83
C PRO A 116 -2.73 18.68 -11.90
N ASN A 117 -3.20 19.88 -12.23
CA ASN A 117 -4.64 20.12 -12.41
C ASN A 117 -5.09 19.67 -13.81
N GLU A 118 -5.06 18.37 -14.04
CA GLU A 118 -5.42 17.74 -15.30
C GLU A 118 -6.83 17.14 -15.22
N LYS A 119 -7.49 17.06 -16.39
CA LYS A 119 -8.81 16.46 -16.50
C LYS A 119 -8.73 14.94 -16.35
N VAL A 120 -9.58 14.39 -15.49
CA VAL A 120 -9.74 12.94 -15.35
C VAL A 120 -10.23 12.32 -16.65
N GLN A 121 -9.56 11.26 -17.07
CA GLN A 121 -9.97 10.45 -18.22
C GLN A 121 -10.98 9.40 -17.76
N LYS A 122 -12.13 9.31 -18.42
CA LYS A 122 -13.15 8.28 -18.10
C LYS A 122 -12.71 6.89 -18.56
N GLU A 123 -11.99 6.84 -19.66
CA GLU A 123 -11.49 5.62 -20.28
C GLU A 123 -10.09 5.87 -20.83
N LEU A 124 -9.23 4.87 -20.75
CA LEU A 124 -7.92 4.85 -21.40
C LEU A 124 -7.92 3.70 -22.40
N ARG A 125 -7.62 4.03 -23.66
CA ARG A 125 -7.67 3.05 -24.77
C ARG A 125 -6.32 2.40 -25.06
N ASP A 126 -5.25 3.01 -24.56
CA ASP A 126 -3.90 2.51 -24.77
C ASP A 126 -3.63 1.32 -23.85
N SER A 127 -2.85 0.37 -24.35
CA SER A 127 -2.38 -0.75 -23.53
C SER A 127 -1.42 -0.28 -22.45
N LEU A 128 -1.50 -0.88 -21.27
CA LEU A 128 -0.56 -0.59 -20.19
C LEU A 128 0.90 -0.76 -20.66
N GLY A 129 1.73 0.25 -20.39
CA GLY A 129 3.09 0.34 -20.90
C GLY A 129 3.25 1.31 -22.09
N SER A 130 2.16 1.80 -22.67
CA SER A 130 2.23 2.87 -23.70
C SER A 130 2.75 4.16 -23.08
N PRO A 131 3.73 4.83 -23.73
CA PRO A 131 4.20 6.15 -23.29
C PRO A 131 3.08 7.21 -23.24
N ASP A 132 2.05 7.06 -24.06
CA ASP A 132 0.93 8.00 -24.16
C ASP A 132 0.04 8.00 -22.89
N LEU A 133 0.20 7.01 -22.02
CA LEU A 133 -0.47 6.96 -20.70
C LEU A 133 0.20 7.85 -19.64
N VAL A 134 1.47 8.21 -19.84
CA VAL A 134 2.19 9.06 -18.88
C VAL A 134 1.52 10.42 -18.78
N GLY A 135 1.21 10.84 -17.55
CA GLY A 135 0.52 12.10 -17.26
C GLY A 135 -1.00 12.08 -17.44
N LYS A 136 -1.60 10.96 -17.88
CA LYS A 136 -3.07 10.85 -17.97
C LYS A 136 -3.67 10.64 -16.58
N MET A 137 -4.58 11.55 -16.20
CA MET A 137 -5.23 11.54 -14.90
C MET A 137 -6.33 10.48 -14.85
N MET A 138 -6.29 9.63 -13.84
CA MET A 138 -7.27 8.61 -13.49
C MET A 138 -7.92 8.93 -12.14
N GLU A 139 -9.12 8.41 -11.89
CA GLU A 139 -9.82 8.56 -10.61
C GLU A 139 -10.72 7.35 -10.35
N ILE A 140 -10.72 6.88 -9.10
CA ILE A 140 -11.66 5.88 -8.60
C ILE A 140 -12.21 6.31 -7.25
N THR A 141 -13.45 5.91 -6.96
CA THR A 141 -14.07 6.05 -5.64
C THR A 141 -14.32 4.65 -5.08
N ARG A 142 -14.05 4.45 -3.79
CA ARG A 142 -14.24 3.17 -3.11
C ARG A 142 -14.93 3.37 -1.77
N GLU A 143 -16.02 2.64 -1.60
CA GLU A 143 -16.67 2.45 -0.31
C GLU A 143 -15.89 1.43 0.54
N HIS A 144 -15.99 1.55 1.86
CA HIS A 144 -15.31 0.68 2.81
C HIS A 144 -16.33 0.06 3.76
N ASP A 145 -16.33 -1.27 3.84
CA ASP A 145 -17.22 -2.03 4.72
C ASP A 145 -16.68 -2.03 6.17
N PRO A 146 -17.35 -1.34 7.11
CA PRO A 146 -16.92 -1.28 8.50
C PRO A 146 -16.89 -2.64 9.21
N SER A 147 -17.62 -3.64 8.70
CA SER A 147 -17.68 -4.97 9.32
C SER A 147 -16.32 -5.68 9.35
N SER A 148 -15.42 -5.33 8.42
CA SER A 148 -14.07 -5.91 8.33
C SER A 148 -13.01 -5.19 9.20
N PHE A 149 -13.29 -3.98 9.70
CA PHE A 149 -12.26 -3.15 10.33
C PHE A 149 -11.72 -3.72 11.64
N SER A 150 -12.60 -4.27 12.48
CA SER A 150 -12.18 -4.85 13.76
C SER A 150 -11.31 -6.10 13.58
N GLU A 151 -11.60 -6.91 12.57
CA GLU A 151 -10.79 -8.09 12.25
C GLU A 151 -9.40 -7.65 11.78
N ILE A 152 -9.31 -6.72 10.83
CA ILE A 152 -8.05 -6.18 10.33
C ILE A 152 -7.24 -5.56 11.48
N SER A 153 -7.86 -4.72 12.31
CA SER A 153 -7.20 -4.09 13.46
C SER A 153 -6.69 -5.10 14.48
N SER A 154 -7.43 -6.18 14.73
CA SER A 154 -7.01 -7.24 15.66
C SER A 154 -5.74 -7.95 15.19
N VAL A 155 -5.54 -8.02 13.89
CA VAL A 155 -4.40 -8.68 13.27
C VAL A 155 -3.20 -7.76 13.13
N THR A 156 -3.41 -6.54 12.63
CA THR A 156 -2.33 -5.59 12.36
C THR A 156 -1.93 -4.77 13.57
N SER A 157 -2.69 -4.85 14.67
CA SER A 157 -2.60 -3.93 15.82
C SER A 157 -2.78 -2.46 15.45
N PHE A 158 -3.28 -2.18 14.26
CA PHE A 158 -3.63 -0.83 13.84
C PHE A 158 -4.82 -0.34 14.66
N PRO A 159 -4.82 0.91 15.17
CA PRO A 159 -5.91 1.36 16.01
C PRO A 159 -7.24 1.35 15.27
N SER A 160 -8.29 0.91 15.93
CA SER A 160 -9.65 0.92 15.37
C SER A 160 -10.31 2.29 15.42
N GLU A 161 -9.79 3.20 16.27
CA GLU A 161 -10.30 4.56 16.45
C GLU A 161 -9.20 5.57 16.78
N ILE A 162 -9.42 6.81 16.42
CA ILE A 162 -8.60 7.98 16.80
C ILE A 162 -9.57 9.08 17.24
N ASP A 163 -9.31 9.68 18.41
CA ASP A 163 -10.14 10.74 19.01
C ASP A 163 -11.63 10.36 19.08
N GLY A 164 -11.91 9.10 19.42
CA GLY A 164 -13.29 8.57 19.55
C GLY A 164 -14.02 8.36 18.23
N LYS A 165 -13.35 8.43 17.10
CA LYS A 165 -13.91 8.13 15.77
C LYS A 165 -13.26 6.89 15.19
N GLN A 166 -14.10 5.96 14.73
CA GLN A 166 -13.61 4.77 14.01
C GLN A 166 -12.91 5.18 12.73
N ILE A 167 -11.75 4.57 12.47
CA ILE A 167 -10.95 4.85 11.27
C ILE A 167 -10.95 3.66 10.33
N VAL A 168 -10.82 3.95 9.04
CA VAL A 168 -10.64 2.94 7.99
C VAL A 168 -9.19 2.46 8.01
N PRO A 169 -8.93 1.14 8.12
CA PRO A 169 -7.57 0.60 8.03
C PRO A 169 -6.86 1.01 6.73
N ILE A 170 -5.56 1.28 6.82
CA ILE A 170 -4.78 1.76 5.66
C ILE A 170 -4.80 0.74 4.52
N SER A 171 -4.79 -0.56 4.83
CA SER A 171 -4.87 -1.64 3.85
C SER A 171 -6.12 -1.58 2.96
N GLN A 172 -7.17 -0.89 3.40
CA GLN A 172 -8.41 -0.74 2.63
C GLN A 172 -8.34 0.37 1.58
N TRP A 173 -7.61 1.45 1.83
CA TRP A 173 -7.56 2.61 0.95
C TRP A 173 -6.17 2.96 0.43
N GLY A 174 -5.11 2.56 1.13
CA GLY A 174 -3.74 3.04 0.89
C GLY A 174 -3.02 2.42 -0.31
N ASN A 175 -3.68 1.58 -1.13
CA ASN A 175 -3.07 0.97 -2.30
C ASN A 175 -3.53 1.62 -3.61
N PRO A 176 -2.75 2.55 -4.19
CA PRO A 176 -3.14 3.26 -5.41
C PRO A 176 -3.17 2.38 -6.66
N ILE A 177 -2.66 1.15 -6.61
CA ILE A 177 -2.66 0.21 -7.74
C ILE A 177 -4.09 -0.16 -8.21
N TYR A 178 -5.09 0.09 -7.37
CA TYR A 178 -6.50 -0.08 -7.76
C TYR A 178 -6.90 0.77 -8.98
N LEU A 179 -6.24 1.94 -9.20
CA LEU A 179 -6.40 2.69 -10.44
C LEU A 179 -6.04 1.85 -11.67
N ILE A 180 -4.91 1.11 -11.58
CA ILE A 180 -4.45 0.26 -12.69
C ILE A 180 -5.39 -0.94 -12.89
N TYR A 181 -5.90 -1.51 -11.80
CA TYR A 181 -6.86 -2.62 -11.90
C TYR A 181 -8.16 -2.19 -12.56
N GLU A 182 -8.69 -1.02 -12.19
CA GLU A 182 -9.93 -0.49 -12.73
C GLU A 182 -9.81 -0.10 -14.20
N TYR A 183 -8.75 0.62 -14.57
CA TYR A 183 -8.60 1.15 -15.93
C TYR A 183 -8.07 0.14 -16.94
N PHE A 184 -7.32 -0.87 -16.50
CA PHE A 184 -6.64 -1.81 -17.41
C PHE A 184 -7.00 -3.27 -17.20
N GLY A 185 -7.86 -3.59 -16.23
CA GLY A 185 -8.24 -4.96 -15.91
C GLY A 185 -7.06 -5.84 -15.45
N LEU A 186 -5.95 -5.22 -15.04
CA LEU A 186 -4.76 -5.94 -14.59
C LEU A 186 -4.96 -6.39 -13.14
N SER A 187 -4.71 -7.67 -12.87
CA SER A 187 -4.87 -8.26 -11.53
C SER A 187 -3.55 -8.60 -10.84
N THR A 188 -2.42 -8.50 -11.54
CA THR A 188 -1.13 -8.96 -11.03
C THR A 188 -0.10 -7.84 -11.09
N THR A 189 0.24 -7.29 -9.93
CA THR A 189 1.33 -6.32 -9.79
C THR A 189 2.09 -6.64 -8.51
N ILE A 190 3.38 -6.33 -8.48
CA ILE A 190 4.22 -6.51 -7.29
C ILE A 190 4.70 -5.14 -6.83
N HIS A 191 4.22 -4.72 -5.68
CA HIS A 191 4.66 -3.50 -5.01
C HIS A 191 6.08 -3.72 -4.48
N TYR A 192 7.06 -2.92 -4.92
CA TYR A 192 8.44 -3.06 -4.46
C TYR A 192 8.99 -1.83 -3.71
N GLN A 193 8.36 -0.67 -3.87
CA GLN A 193 8.71 0.56 -3.15
C GLN A 193 7.50 1.49 -3.07
N GLY A 194 7.40 2.25 -1.99
CA GLY A 194 6.39 3.28 -1.81
C GLY A 194 6.92 4.46 -1.01
N LYS A 195 6.31 5.62 -1.23
CA LYS A 195 6.44 6.78 -0.37
C LYS A 195 5.04 7.29 -0.05
N ILE A 196 4.76 7.51 1.21
CA ILE A 196 3.43 7.89 1.67
C ILE A 196 3.56 9.12 2.55
N TRP A 197 2.85 10.18 2.21
CA TRP A 197 2.66 11.37 3.01
C TRP A 197 1.25 11.33 3.57
N HIS A 198 1.12 11.23 4.88
CA HIS A 198 -0.15 11.30 5.57
C HIS A 198 -0.59 12.75 5.77
N HIS A 199 -1.88 13.00 5.66
CA HIS A 199 -2.49 14.32 5.86
C HIS A 199 -3.65 14.27 6.85
N SER A 200 -4.36 13.16 6.93
CA SER A 200 -5.39 12.90 7.93
C SER A 200 -5.82 11.42 7.91
N PRO A 201 -6.41 10.88 8.99
CA PRO A 201 -7.08 9.60 8.94
C PRO A 201 -8.27 9.61 7.97
N LEU A 202 -8.64 8.47 7.39
CA LEU A 202 -9.93 8.25 6.76
C LEU A 202 -10.87 7.65 7.81
N PHE A 203 -12.07 8.18 7.97
CA PHE A 203 -13.01 7.74 8.99
C PHE A 203 -14.06 6.78 8.43
N ALA A 204 -14.60 5.91 9.30
CA ALA A 204 -15.70 5.02 8.93
C ALA A 204 -16.91 5.81 8.42
N GLY A 205 -17.53 5.33 7.34
CA GLY A 205 -18.62 6.01 6.65
C GLY A 205 -18.19 7.00 5.57
N GLU A 206 -16.88 7.29 5.44
CA GLU A 206 -16.34 8.05 4.32
C GLU A 206 -15.89 7.10 3.21
N ALA A 207 -16.17 7.44 1.94
CA ALA A 207 -15.54 6.81 0.80
C ALA A 207 -14.15 7.42 0.55
N SER A 208 -13.23 6.63 0.01
CA SER A 208 -11.96 7.15 -0.49
C SER A 208 -12.05 7.48 -1.98
N VAL A 209 -11.58 8.66 -2.35
CA VAL A 209 -11.41 9.08 -3.74
C VAL A 209 -9.91 9.10 -4.04
N THR A 210 -9.46 8.21 -4.90
CA THR A 210 -8.07 8.14 -5.33
C THR A 210 -7.94 8.73 -6.72
N ARG A 211 -7.22 9.84 -6.84
CA ARG A 211 -6.82 10.46 -8.11
C ARG A 211 -5.34 10.24 -8.33
N GLY A 212 -4.94 9.99 -9.58
CA GLY A 212 -3.53 9.80 -9.86
C GLY A 212 -3.22 9.61 -11.32
N LEU A 213 -1.93 9.57 -11.60
CA LEU A 213 -1.39 9.37 -12.93
C LEU A 213 -0.16 8.47 -12.90
N ILE A 214 0.12 7.84 -14.04
CA ILE A 214 1.39 7.16 -14.27
C ILE A 214 2.42 8.25 -14.56
N THR A 215 3.48 8.30 -13.76
CA THR A 215 4.58 9.26 -13.97
C THR A 215 5.65 8.69 -14.88
N LYS A 216 5.81 7.35 -14.90
CA LYS A 216 6.86 6.72 -15.68
C LYS A 216 6.61 5.22 -15.89
N PHE A 217 7.02 4.74 -17.07
CA PHE A 217 7.31 3.34 -17.34
C PHE A 217 8.82 3.15 -17.46
N SER A 218 9.31 2.01 -17.00
CA SER A 218 10.71 1.62 -17.12
C SER A 218 10.87 0.11 -17.18
N GLU A 219 12.07 -0.36 -17.50
CA GLU A 219 12.40 -1.78 -17.49
C GLU A 219 13.68 -1.99 -16.68
N ARG A 220 13.70 -3.06 -15.87
CA ARG A 220 14.86 -3.47 -15.10
C ARG A 220 14.95 -4.99 -15.05
N ASN A 221 16.05 -5.54 -15.53
CA ASN A 221 16.30 -6.98 -15.58
C ASN A 221 15.15 -7.77 -16.26
N GLY A 222 14.58 -7.20 -17.34
CA GLY A 222 13.46 -7.77 -18.07
C GLY A 222 12.08 -7.61 -17.38
N ASN A 223 12.03 -7.09 -16.16
CA ASN A 223 10.77 -6.74 -15.52
C ASN A 223 10.28 -5.36 -15.97
N LYS A 224 9.01 -5.25 -16.33
CA LYS A 224 8.39 -3.96 -16.64
C LYS A 224 7.84 -3.31 -15.39
N LEU A 225 8.18 -2.05 -15.19
CA LEU A 225 7.92 -1.26 -14.01
C LEU A 225 7.03 -0.07 -14.34
N LEU A 226 6.17 0.30 -13.41
CA LEU A 226 5.41 1.55 -13.44
C LEU A 226 5.57 2.32 -12.14
N GLU A 227 5.51 3.64 -12.26
CA GLU A 227 5.52 4.58 -11.15
C GLU A 227 4.21 5.39 -11.19
N LEU A 228 3.52 5.47 -10.05
CA LEU A 228 2.29 6.25 -9.88
C LEU A 228 2.53 7.38 -8.90
N LEU A 229 1.97 8.54 -9.17
CA LEU A 229 1.73 9.59 -8.18
C LEU A 229 0.23 9.71 -7.98
N THR A 230 -0.22 9.63 -6.73
CA THR A 230 -1.63 9.69 -6.38
C THR A 230 -1.89 10.59 -5.19
N GLU A 231 -3.08 11.20 -5.16
CA GLU A 231 -3.67 11.83 -3.98
C GLU A 231 -4.93 11.05 -3.61
N ILE A 232 -5.06 10.76 -2.33
CA ILE A 232 -6.21 10.09 -1.74
C ILE A 232 -6.92 11.10 -0.84
N SER A 233 -8.21 11.29 -1.07
CA SER A 233 -9.07 12.15 -0.26
C SER A 233 -10.30 11.39 0.20
N SER A 234 -11.01 11.91 1.20
CA SER A 234 -12.38 11.50 1.47
C SER A 234 -13.31 12.03 0.39
N ASP A 235 -14.52 11.51 0.29
CA ASP A 235 -15.60 11.98 -0.59
C ASP A 235 -16.00 13.44 -0.31
N SER A 236 -15.77 13.94 0.92
CA SER A 236 -15.92 15.37 1.27
C SER A 236 -14.77 16.25 0.75
N GLY A 237 -13.74 15.68 0.12
CA GLY A 237 -12.57 16.38 -0.41
C GLY A 237 -11.45 16.63 0.61
N ARG A 238 -11.54 16.10 1.84
CA ARG A 238 -10.48 16.19 2.84
C ARG A 238 -9.30 15.29 2.42
N LYS A 239 -8.12 15.87 2.31
CA LYS A 239 -6.92 15.12 1.91
C LYS A 239 -6.54 14.10 2.99
N VAL A 240 -6.33 12.85 2.59
CA VAL A 240 -5.95 11.72 3.44
C VAL A 240 -4.49 11.36 3.28
N ALA A 241 -4.04 11.14 2.05
CA ALA A 241 -2.64 10.84 1.77
C ALA A 241 -2.23 11.27 0.36
N THR A 242 -0.92 11.47 0.18
CA THR A 242 -0.25 11.47 -1.12
C THR A 242 0.65 10.25 -1.20
N VAL A 243 0.66 9.53 -2.32
CA VAL A 243 1.42 8.29 -2.47
C VAL A 243 2.19 8.28 -3.79
N GLU A 244 3.50 8.06 -3.72
CA GLU A 244 4.29 7.56 -4.83
C GLU A 244 4.40 6.04 -4.70
N HIS A 245 3.91 5.33 -5.71
CA HIS A 245 3.83 3.87 -5.72
C HIS A 245 4.63 3.30 -6.88
N PHE A 246 5.48 2.31 -6.59
CA PHE A 246 6.38 1.68 -7.54
C PHE A 246 6.08 0.19 -7.62
N SER A 247 5.70 -0.27 -8.81
CA SER A 247 5.30 -1.67 -9.01
C SER A 247 5.94 -2.30 -10.25
N VAL A 248 6.16 -3.60 -10.17
CA VAL A 248 6.33 -4.46 -11.33
C VAL A 248 4.94 -4.82 -11.85
N TYR A 249 4.65 -4.55 -13.12
CA TYR A 249 3.38 -4.95 -13.74
C TYR A 249 3.52 -6.10 -14.75
N GLU A 250 4.74 -6.42 -15.17
CA GLU A 250 5.04 -7.61 -15.98
C GLU A 250 6.43 -8.16 -15.56
N LEU A 251 6.46 -9.44 -15.18
CA LEU A 251 7.69 -10.12 -14.81
C LEU A 251 8.48 -10.53 -16.06
N ALA A 252 9.82 -10.55 -15.94
CA ALA A 252 10.70 -11.11 -16.95
C ALA A 252 10.28 -12.55 -17.30
N LYS A 253 10.23 -12.85 -18.57
CA LYS A 253 10.06 -14.25 -19.02
C LYS A 253 11.32 -15.03 -18.66
N LYS A 254 11.14 -16.12 -17.93
CA LYS A 254 12.22 -17.08 -17.63
C LYS A 254 12.57 -17.91 -18.86
#